data_2d8a746462bfe3b526599e50b359d7c1
#
_entry.id   2d8a746462bfe3b526599e50b359d7c1
#
_cell.length_a   1.000
_cell.length_b   1.000
_cell.length_c   1.000
_cell.angle_alpha   90.00
_cell.angle_beta   90.00
_cell.angle_gamma   90.00
#
_symmetry.space_group_name_H-M   'P 1'
#
loop_
_entity.id
_entity.type
_entity.pdbx_description
1 polymer ?
#
loop_
_entity_poly.entity_id
_entity_poly.type
_entity_poly.pdbx_seq_one_letter_code
_entity_poly.pdbx_strand_id
1 'polypeptide(L)'
;MFFCILFFFTVDVFLTFSQLNEQNSIVAYIYISFYLVISTLILYIILKYYIEFKRYAIINDKSKDDFENFSSLDEEKKVEVLKYISTLVSNSNDSGIETEAKSILAGVGVVYSDDLKEKLDKLFEKLNEKAKSIIMKETVNITILTGISQKSSLDMMIVFFNNIKLIRELLRIYGYKTNTYNTLVLVRKVVENTFAAGTIEQSNILDTLGVLGGSFVGGVTNGFLMIRVGNSCMESLSIVGFEKNSTISLGKELIKKLQKDTPLIVNKLKDVFPVEKTNIN
;
A
#
# COMPACT_ATOMS: atom_id res chain seq x y z
N MET A 1 4.94 -21.20 13.32
CA MET A 1 6.27 -20.61 13.07
C MET A 1 6.68 -19.59 14.13
N PHE A 2 5.91 -18.56 14.42
CA PHE A 2 6.24 -17.52 15.43
C PHE A 2 6.50 -18.11 16.84
N PHE A 3 5.66 -19.02 17.31
CA PHE A 3 5.84 -19.69 18.61
C PHE A 3 7.13 -20.48 18.71
N CYS A 4 7.58 -21.13 17.62
CA CYS A 4 8.83 -21.88 17.62
C CYS A 4 10.03 -20.94 17.75
N ILE A 5 10.02 -19.81 17.04
CA ILE A 5 11.09 -18.80 17.12
C ILE A 5 11.17 -18.23 18.55
N LEU A 6 10.03 -17.89 19.13
CA LEU A 6 9.95 -17.36 20.50
C LEU A 6 10.46 -18.39 21.52
N PHE A 7 10.11 -19.65 21.34
CA PHE A 7 10.57 -20.75 22.19
C PHE A 7 12.10 -20.90 22.12
N PHE A 8 12.67 -20.99 20.93
CA PHE A 8 14.13 -21.09 20.75
C PHE A 8 14.86 -19.89 21.35
N PHE A 9 14.33 -18.68 21.14
CA PHE A 9 14.91 -17.48 21.71
C PHE A 9 14.88 -17.50 23.24
N THR A 10 13.79 -17.95 23.85
CA THR A 10 13.67 -18.07 25.32
C THR A 10 14.64 -19.09 25.89
N VAL A 11 14.83 -20.22 25.19
CA VAL A 11 15.79 -21.27 25.57
C VAL A 11 17.21 -20.72 25.50
N ASP A 12 17.56 -20.00 24.44
CA ASP A 12 18.90 -19.39 24.26
C ASP A 12 19.21 -18.38 25.39
N VAL A 13 18.24 -17.53 25.74
CA VAL A 13 18.36 -16.59 26.86
C VAL A 13 18.59 -17.31 28.18
N PHE A 14 17.88 -18.42 28.42
CA PHE A 14 18.01 -19.24 29.64
C PHE A 14 19.39 -19.89 29.72
N LEU A 15 19.90 -20.46 28.65
CA LEU A 15 21.21 -21.04 28.55
C LEU A 15 22.32 -19.99 28.79
N THR A 16 22.20 -18.83 28.16
CA THR A 16 23.15 -17.72 28.37
C THR A 16 23.13 -17.24 29.81
N PHE A 17 21.94 -17.13 30.43
CA PHE A 17 21.83 -16.76 31.85
C PHE A 17 22.54 -17.78 32.74
N SER A 18 22.33 -19.09 32.50
CA SER A 18 22.98 -20.15 33.27
C SER A 18 24.50 -20.07 33.19
N GLN A 19 25.07 -19.89 31.99
CA GLN A 19 26.52 -19.72 31.79
C GLN A 19 27.08 -18.50 32.49
N LEU A 20 26.38 -17.35 32.40
CA LEU A 20 26.78 -16.13 33.06
C LEU A 20 26.71 -16.24 34.58
N ASN A 21 25.73 -16.97 35.14
CA ASN A 21 25.56 -17.14 36.56
C ASN A 21 26.68 -18.00 37.19
N GLU A 22 27.22 -18.95 36.44
CA GLU A 22 28.41 -19.72 36.87
C GLU A 22 29.70 -18.85 36.93
N GLN A 23 29.78 -17.88 36.05
CA GLN A 23 30.96 -16.99 35.98
C GLN A 23 30.82 -15.77 36.91
N ASN A 24 29.69 -15.10 36.92
CA ASN A 24 29.42 -13.93 37.74
C ASN A 24 27.90 -13.71 37.90
N SER A 25 27.39 -13.99 39.10
CA SER A 25 25.94 -13.87 39.38
C SER A 25 25.37 -12.48 39.16
N ILE A 26 26.17 -11.40 39.45
CA ILE A 26 25.72 -10.01 39.30
C ILE A 26 25.43 -9.73 37.80
N VAL A 27 26.34 -10.14 36.92
CA VAL A 27 26.22 -9.95 35.49
C VAL A 27 25.01 -10.73 34.94
N ALA A 28 24.80 -11.96 35.43
CA ALA A 28 23.65 -12.78 35.08
C ALA A 28 22.30 -12.11 35.43
N TYR A 29 22.21 -11.53 36.63
CA TYR A 29 20.99 -10.83 37.07
C TYR A 29 20.73 -9.53 36.27
N ILE A 30 21.77 -8.80 35.91
CA ILE A 30 21.67 -7.62 35.04
C ILE A 30 21.16 -8.05 33.66
N TYR A 31 21.70 -9.11 33.08
CA TYR A 31 21.31 -9.66 31.77
C TYR A 31 19.83 -10.07 31.74
N ILE A 32 19.38 -10.87 32.73
CA ILE A 32 17.98 -11.33 32.76
C ILE A 32 17.01 -10.17 33.02
N SER A 33 17.40 -9.19 33.85
CA SER A 33 16.59 -8.00 34.10
C SER A 33 16.39 -7.17 32.81
N PHE A 34 17.45 -7.00 32.04
CA PHE A 34 17.41 -6.29 30.76
C PHE A 34 16.52 -7.04 29.75
N TYR A 35 16.65 -8.37 29.68
CA TYR A 35 15.78 -9.21 28.86
C TYR A 35 14.30 -9.08 29.24
N LEU A 36 13.96 -9.11 30.52
CA LEU A 36 12.59 -8.96 31.00
C LEU A 36 12.01 -7.59 30.65
N VAL A 37 12.79 -6.52 30.77
CA VAL A 37 12.34 -5.18 30.37
C VAL A 37 12.02 -5.13 28.88
N ILE A 38 12.93 -5.63 28.03
CA ILE A 38 12.74 -5.63 26.57
C ILE A 38 11.52 -6.49 26.19
N SER A 39 11.40 -7.70 26.76
CA SER A 39 10.29 -8.61 26.44
C SER A 39 8.93 -8.03 26.85
N THR A 40 8.86 -7.35 28.01
CA THR A 40 7.65 -6.67 28.48
C THR A 40 7.30 -5.50 27.56
N LEU A 41 8.29 -4.75 27.08
CA LEU A 41 8.08 -3.64 26.14
C LEU A 41 7.59 -4.13 24.79
N ILE A 42 8.14 -5.22 24.27
CA ILE A 42 7.68 -5.89 23.05
C ILE A 42 6.25 -6.38 23.23
N LEU A 43 5.94 -7.07 24.34
CA LEU A 43 4.60 -7.54 24.63
C LEU A 43 3.59 -6.40 24.74
N TYR A 44 3.95 -5.31 25.40
CA TYR A 44 3.12 -4.10 25.47
C TYR A 44 2.82 -3.52 24.07
N ILE A 45 3.84 -3.43 23.22
CA ILE A 45 3.68 -2.97 21.83
C ILE A 45 2.70 -3.90 21.07
N ILE A 46 2.90 -5.23 21.16
CA ILE A 46 2.04 -6.22 20.50
C ILE A 46 0.60 -6.11 21.00
N LEU A 47 0.39 -6.03 22.33
CA LEU A 47 -0.94 -5.89 22.92
C LEU A 47 -1.61 -4.57 22.53
N LYS A 48 -0.87 -3.45 22.52
CA LYS A 48 -1.38 -2.16 22.06
C LYS A 48 -1.83 -2.25 20.60
N TYR A 49 -1.00 -2.83 19.72
CA TYR A 49 -1.37 -3.04 18.32
C TYR A 49 -2.55 -4.01 18.17
N TYR A 50 -2.65 -5.06 18.98
CA TYR A 50 -3.77 -5.99 18.95
C TYR A 50 -5.09 -5.35 19.40
N ILE A 51 -5.07 -4.50 20.42
CA ILE A 51 -6.24 -3.77 20.91
C ILE A 51 -6.68 -2.71 19.87
N GLU A 52 -5.72 -1.99 19.28
CA GLU A 52 -6.00 -1.06 18.17
C GLU A 52 -6.54 -1.81 16.96
N PHE A 53 -6.08 -3.04 16.69
CA PHE A 53 -6.58 -3.92 15.63
C PHE A 53 -8.07 -4.24 15.78
N LYS A 54 -8.54 -4.58 16.95
CA LYS A 54 -9.98 -4.81 17.20
C LYS A 54 -10.84 -3.55 17.10
N ARG A 55 -10.24 -2.38 17.38
CA ARG A 55 -10.98 -1.12 17.49
C ARG A 55 -11.14 -0.38 16.15
N TYR A 56 -10.27 -0.66 15.19
CA TYR A 56 -10.21 0.06 13.91
C TYR A 56 -10.21 -0.94 12.74
N ALA A 57 -11.30 -1.66 12.56
CA ALA A 57 -11.54 -2.34 11.29
C ALA A 57 -11.64 -1.25 10.20
N ILE A 58 -10.57 -1.08 9.42
CA ILE A 58 -10.36 0.04 8.51
C ILE A 58 -11.29 0.00 7.34
N ILE A 59 -11.56 -1.19 6.89
CA ILE A 59 -12.38 -1.47 5.74
C ILE A 59 -13.52 -2.28 6.31
N ASN A 60 -14.61 -1.61 6.55
CA ASN A 60 -15.83 -2.29 6.92
C ASN A 60 -16.38 -2.95 5.66
N ASP A 61 -15.99 -4.21 5.42
CA ASP A 61 -16.49 -4.99 4.30
C ASP A 61 -18.03 -4.97 4.27
N LYS A 62 -18.66 -4.92 5.46
CA LYS A 62 -20.11 -4.77 5.61
C LYS A 62 -20.64 -3.46 4.98
N SER A 63 -19.96 -2.33 5.19
CA SER A 63 -20.40 -1.06 4.58
C SER A 63 -20.24 -1.04 3.07
N LYS A 64 -19.33 -1.84 2.52
CA LYS A 64 -19.19 -2.04 1.08
C LYS A 64 -20.36 -2.87 0.53
N ASP A 65 -20.67 -4.00 1.18
CA ASP A 65 -21.80 -4.84 0.82
C ASP A 65 -23.12 -4.09 0.94
N ASP A 66 -23.31 -3.31 2.02
CA ASP A 66 -24.50 -2.48 2.22
C ASP A 66 -24.62 -1.38 1.15
N PHE A 67 -23.51 -0.81 0.68
CA PHE A 67 -23.52 0.20 -0.38
C PHE A 67 -23.78 -0.42 -1.77
N GLU A 68 -23.25 -1.60 -2.05
CA GLU A 68 -23.54 -2.36 -3.28
C GLU A 68 -25.01 -2.77 -3.34
N ASN A 69 -25.59 -3.17 -2.21
CA ASN A 69 -27.00 -3.57 -2.09
C ASN A 69 -27.92 -2.43 -1.61
N PHE A 70 -27.53 -1.18 -1.83
CA PHE A 70 -28.19 0.01 -1.26
C PHE A 70 -29.68 0.07 -1.50
N SER A 71 -30.16 -0.28 -2.71
CA SER A 71 -31.58 -0.23 -3.06
C SER A 71 -32.45 -1.20 -2.26
N SER A 72 -31.87 -2.25 -1.67
CA SER A 72 -32.59 -3.23 -0.84
C SER A 72 -32.66 -2.85 0.64
N LEU A 73 -31.96 -1.79 1.05
CA LEU A 73 -31.92 -1.34 2.43
C LEU A 73 -33.17 -0.50 2.80
N ASP A 74 -33.56 -0.55 4.07
CA ASP A 74 -34.51 0.40 4.62
C ASP A 74 -33.92 1.82 4.69
N GLU A 75 -34.78 2.84 4.75
CA GLU A 75 -34.31 4.25 4.72
C GLU A 75 -33.39 4.62 5.89
N GLU A 76 -33.60 4.03 7.06
CA GLU A 76 -32.73 4.29 8.23
C GLU A 76 -31.31 3.79 7.98
N LYS A 77 -31.15 2.59 7.45
CA LYS A 77 -29.84 2.05 7.06
C LYS A 77 -29.20 2.78 5.90
N LYS A 78 -30.01 3.20 4.90
CA LYS A 78 -29.52 4.03 3.80
C LYS A 78 -28.86 5.31 4.34
N VAL A 79 -29.54 5.99 5.25
CA VAL A 79 -29.02 7.20 5.91
C VAL A 79 -27.75 6.91 6.70
N GLU A 80 -27.67 5.80 7.43
CA GLU A 80 -26.49 5.39 8.19
C GLU A 80 -25.28 5.15 7.26
N VAL A 81 -25.48 4.40 6.19
CA VAL A 81 -24.44 4.08 5.17
C VAL A 81 -23.96 5.35 4.49
N LEU A 82 -24.86 6.21 4.02
CA LEU A 82 -24.50 7.48 3.39
C LEU A 82 -23.71 8.39 4.33
N LYS A 83 -24.14 8.50 5.58
CA LYS A 83 -23.44 9.29 6.61
C LYS A 83 -22.04 8.77 6.88
N TYR A 84 -21.90 7.44 7.01
CA TYR A 84 -20.60 6.82 7.25
C TYR A 84 -19.63 7.09 6.08
N ILE A 85 -20.08 6.84 4.85
CA ILE A 85 -19.24 6.97 3.64
C ILE A 85 -18.90 8.45 3.39
N SER A 86 -19.89 9.34 3.47
CA SER A 86 -19.64 10.77 3.27
C SER A 86 -18.68 11.34 4.32
N THR A 87 -18.79 10.89 5.58
CA THR A 87 -17.86 11.25 6.65
C THR A 87 -16.45 10.73 6.36
N LEU A 88 -16.33 9.49 5.87
CA LEU A 88 -15.05 8.92 5.51
C LEU A 88 -14.38 9.75 4.40
N VAL A 89 -15.07 9.98 3.29
CA VAL A 89 -14.52 10.70 2.13
C VAL A 89 -14.28 12.17 2.43
N SER A 90 -15.03 12.78 3.36
CA SER A 90 -14.77 14.17 3.81
C SER A 90 -13.42 14.36 4.52
N ASN A 91 -12.75 13.28 4.91
CA ASN A 91 -11.38 13.32 5.43
C ASN A 91 -10.31 13.17 4.33
N SER A 92 -10.71 13.15 3.05
CA SER A 92 -9.75 13.14 1.94
C SER A 92 -8.81 14.35 2.01
N ASN A 93 -7.56 14.16 1.60
CA ASN A 93 -6.60 15.27 1.48
C ASN A 93 -6.78 16.10 0.19
N ASP A 94 -7.80 15.81 -0.60
CA ASP A 94 -8.18 16.60 -1.78
C ASP A 94 -9.29 17.57 -1.44
N SER A 95 -9.03 18.87 -1.50
CA SER A 95 -9.98 19.93 -1.13
C SER A 95 -11.27 19.92 -1.97
N GLY A 96 -11.19 19.54 -3.25
CA GLY A 96 -12.37 19.42 -4.11
C GLY A 96 -13.27 18.27 -3.69
N ILE A 97 -12.67 17.10 -3.46
CA ILE A 97 -13.35 15.89 -2.99
C ILE A 97 -13.92 16.09 -1.58
N GLU A 98 -13.13 16.68 -0.67
CA GLU A 98 -13.55 17.02 0.69
C GLU A 98 -14.79 17.91 0.68
N THR A 99 -14.79 18.96 -0.12
CA THR A 99 -15.91 19.90 -0.21
C THR A 99 -17.17 19.22 -0.77
N GLU A 100 -17.04 18.42 -1.81
CA GLU A 100 -18.14 17.69 -2.42
C GLU A 100 -18.71 16.65 -1.43
N ALA A 101 -17.86 15.90 -0.72
CA ALA A 101 -18.26 14.94 0.30
C ALA A 101 -19.00 15.62 1.48
N LYS A 102 -18.53 16.79 1.94
CA LYS A 102 -19.22 17.59 2.97
C LYS A 102 -20.59 18.09 2.52
N SER A 103 -20.71 18.47 1.24
CA SER A 103 -22.00 18.84 0.66
C SER A 103 -22.99 17.68 0.64
N ILE A 104 -22.52 16.48 0.31
CA ILE A 104 -23.33 15.25 0.35
C ILE A 104 -23.74 14.93 1.79
N LEU A 105 -22.80 14.99 2.73
CA LEU A 105 -23.06 14.76 4.15
C LEU A 105 -24.11 15.71 4.72
N ALA A 106 -24.07 16.99 4.33
CA ALA A 106 -25.09 17.97 4.75
C ALA A 106 -26.48 17.67 4.18
N GLY A 107 -26.58 16.98 3.08
CA GLY A 107 -27.85 16.55 2.47
C GLY A 107 -28.46 15.29 3.10
N VAL A 108 -27.69 14.55 3.90
CA VAL A 108 -28.16 13.29 4.50
C VAL A 108 -29.33 13.56 5.46
N GLY A 109 -30.44 12.88 5.24
CA GLY A 109 -31.69 13.07 5.99
C GLY A 109 -32.57 14.24 5.51
N VAL A 110 -32.15 15.00 4.50
CA VAL A 110 -32.90 16.14 3.91
C VAL A 110 -33.23 15.87 2.45
N VAL A 111 -32.31 15.25 1.73
CA VAL A 111 -32.45 14.91 0.31
C VAL A 111 -32.71 13.42 0.18
N TYR A 112 -33.36 12.99 -0.91
CA TYR A 112 -33.59 11.57 -1.20
C TYR A 112 -32.28 10.79 -1.19
N SER A 113 -32.29 9.64 -0.51
CA SER A 113 -31.11 8.81 -0.32
C SER A 113 -30.49 8.31 -1.63
N ASP A 114 -31.32 7.99 -2.62
CA ASP A 114 -30.87 7.52 -3.93
C ASP A 114 -30.13 8.61 -4.72
N ASP A 115 -30.58 9.89 -4.63
CA ASP A 115 -29.88 11.03 -5.26
C ASP A 115 -28.50 11.27 -4.62
N LEU A 116 -28.39 11.08 -3.33
CA LEU A 116 -27.13 11.21 -2.61
C LEU A 116 -26.17 10.05 -2.94
N LYS A 117 -26.73 8.84 -3.11
CA LYS A 117 -25.94 7.69 -3.57
C LYS A 117 -25.34 7.93 -4.95
N GLU A 118 -26.13 8.44 -5.91
CA GLU A 118 -25.63 8.77 -7.26
C GLU A 118 -24.49 9.81 -7.20
N LYS A 119 -24.59 10.81 -6.32
CA LYS A 119 -23.52 11.80 -6.11
C LYS A 119 -22.28 11.14 -5.52
N LEU A 120 -22.42 10.21 -4.57
CA LEU A 120 -21.29 9.46 -4.01
C LEU A 120 -20.64 8.56 -5.06
N ASP A 121 -21.42 7.88 -5.90
CA ASP A 121 -20.88 7.07 -7.00
C ASP A 121 -19.97 7.90 -7.91
N LYS A 122 -20.45 9.07 -8.35
CA LYS A 122 -19.65 10.01 -9.16
C LYS A 122 -18.41 10.53 -8.43
N LEU A 123 -18.51 10.73 -7.12
CA LEU A 123 -17.37 11.15 -6.30
C LEU A 123 -16.32 10.05 -6.20
N PHE A 124 -16.73 8.79 -6.07
CA PHE A 124 -15.82 7.64 -6.09
C PHE A 124 -15.16 7.42 -7.45
N GLU A 125 -15.85 7.68 -8.57
CA GLU A 125 -15.22 7.67 -9.89
C GLU A 125 -14.06 8.68 -9.95
N LYS A 126 -14.27 9.92 -9.49
CA LYS A 126 -13.21 10.94 -9.40
C LYS A 126 -12.06 10.50 -8.50
N LEU A 127 -12.37 9.88 -7.33
CA LEU A 127 -11.36 9.34 -6.43
C LEU A 127 -10.53 8.24 -7.10
N ASN A 128 -11.18 7.32 -7.80
CA ASN A 128 -10.53 6.23 -8.49
C ASN A 128 -9.63 6.73 -9.64
N GLU A 129 -10.07 7.73 -10.41
CA GLU A 129 -9.25 8.36 -11.45
C GLU A 129 -8.00 9.02 -10.85
N LYS A 130 -8.17 9.74 -9.75
CA LYS A 130 -7.06 10.37 -9.05
C LYS A 130 -6.08 9.33 -8.49
N ALA A 131 -6.58 8.27 -7.89
CA ALA A 131 -5.77 7.16 -7.41
C ALA A 131 -4.98 6.50 -8.55
N LYS A 132 -5.60 6.23 -9.71
CA LYS A 132 -4.93 5.73 -10.92
C LYS A 132 -3.79 6.66 -11.36
N SER A 133 -4.04 7.98 -11.37
CA SER A 133 -3.03 8.98 -11.73
C SER A 133 -1.81 8.93 -10.80
N ILE A 134 -2.03 8.79 -9.50
CA ILE A 134 -0.96 8.68 -8.50
C ILE A 134 -0.19 7.37 -8.65
N ILE A 135 -0.90 6.25 -8.79
CA ILE A 135 -0.28 4.94 -9.06
C ILE A 135 0.63 5.06 -10.29
N MET A 136 0.14 5.63 -11.38
CA MET A 136 0.93 5.78 -12.59
C MET A 136 2.17 6.67 -12.39
N LYS A 137 2.02 7.80 -11.70
CA LYS A 137 3.14 8.71 -11.38
C LYS A 137 4.22 7.99 -10.57
N GLU A 138 3.84 7.33 -9.48
CA GLU A 138 4.81 6.64 -8.62
C GLU A 138 5.40 5.41 -9.32
N THR A 139 4.63 4.74 -10.18
CA THR A 139 5.11 3.63 -11.02
C THR A 139 6.21 4.07 -11.99
N VAL A 140 6.01 5.18 -12.70
CA VAL A 140 7.05 5.73 -13.59
C VAL A 140 8.31 6.06 -12.78
N ASN A 141 8.16 6.72 -11.63
CA ASN A 141 9.27 7.06 -10.76
C ASN A 141 10.08 5.82 -10.33
N ILE A 142 9.40 4.76 -9.84
CA ILE A 142 10.07 3.53 -9.39
C ILE A 142 10.75 2.81 -10.54
N THR A 143 10.09 2.74 -11.70
CA THR A 143 10.65 2.11 -12.90
C THR A 143 11.97 2.75 -13.31
N ILE A 144 12.02 4.09 -13.29
CA ILE A 144 13.25 4.84 -13.62
C ILE A 144 14.32 4.61 -12.56
N LEU A 145 13.98 4.79 -11.28
CA LEU A 145 14.92 4.67 -10.17
C LEU A 145 15.58 3.28 -10.12
N THR A 146 14.78 2.21 -10.29
CA THR A 146 15.30 0.84 -10.23
C THR A 146 15.87 0.36 -11.56
N GLY A 147 15.46 0.96 -12.69
CA GLY A 147 16.08 0.67 -14.00
C GLY A 147 17.50 1.22 -14.15
N ILE A 148 17.86 2.23 -13.36
CA ILE A 148 19.21 2.82 -13.34
C ILE A 148 20.09 2.18 -12.26
N SER A 149 19.49 1.70 -11.19
CA SER A 149 20.21 1.06 -10.10
C SER A 149 20.88 -0.22 -10.60
N GLN A 150 22.18 -0.36 -10.28
CA GLN A 150 22.96 -1.57 -10.59
C GLN A 150 23.06 -2.54 -9.40
N LYS A 151 22.39 -2.20 -8.28
CA LYS A 151 22.48 -2.99 -7.04
C LYS A 151 21.11 -3.51 -6.61
N SER A 152 20.89 -4.79 -6.79
CA SER A 152 19.62 -5.49 -6.46
C SER A 152 19.13 -5.28 -5.02
N SER A 153 20.05 -5.17 -4.03
CA SER A 153 19.67 -4.92 -2.65
C SER A 153 19.10 -3.51 -2.43
N LEU A 154 19.62 -2.50 -3.13
CA LEU A 154 19.07 -1.14 -3.09
C LEU A 154 17.70 -1.08 -3.77
N ASP A 155 17.53 -1.78 -4.88
CA ASP A 155 16.26 -1.84 -5.61
C ASP A 155 15.15 -2.37 -4.71
N MET A 156 15.40 -3.45 -3.97
CA MET A 156 14.42 -4.01 -3.04
C MET A 156 13.99 -2.99 -1.98
N MET A 157 14.93 -2.25 -1.40
CA MET A 157 14.62 -1.21 -0.41
C MET A 157 13.84 -0.05 -1.03
N ILE A 158 14.24 0.42 -2.20
CA ILE A 158 13.55 1.48 -2.94
C ILE A 158 12.11 1.06 -3.25
N VAL A 159 11.91 -0.13 -3.78
CA VAL A 159 10.57 -0.69 -4.07
C VAL A 159 9.72 -0.78 -2.80
N PHE A 160 10.28 -1.31 -1.72
CA PHE A 160 9.56 -1.45 -0.45
C PHE A 160 9.09 -0.10 0.10
N PHE A 161 9.99 0.88 0.23
CA PHE A 161 9.62 2.19 0.78
C PHE A 161 8.65 2.96 -0.11
N ASN A 162 8.80 2.88 -1.43
CA ASN A 162 7.87 3.52 -2.35
C ASN A 162 6.48 2.86 -2.34
N ASN A 163 6.39 1.55 -2.19
CA ASN A 163 5.11 0.88 -2.01
C ASN A 163 4.41 1.32 -0.70
N ILE A 164 5.13 1.43 0.42
CA ILE A 164 4.58 1.96 1.67
C ILE A 164 4.11 3.41 1.51
N LYS A 165 4.88 4.24 0.79
CA LYS A 165 4.50 5.62 0.48
C LYS A 165 3.21 5.66 -0.34
N LEU A 166 3.12 4.88 -1.42
CA LEU A 166 1.95 4.77 -2.27
C LEU A 166 0.71 4.35 -1.47
N ILE A 167 0.82 3.31 -0.65
CA ILE A 167 -0.26 2.82 0.21
C ILE A 167 -0.78 3.93 1.13
N ARG A 168 0.12 4.70 1.75
CA ARG A 168 -0.27 5.82 2.62
C ARG A 168 -0.93 6.96 1.86
N GLU A 169 -0.49 7.23 0.65
CA GLU A 169 -1.07 8.27 -0.20
C GLU A 169 -2.47 7.88 -0.65
N LEU A 170 -2.68 6.61 -1.05
CA LEU A 170 -4.00 6.09 -1.38
C LEU A 170 -4.94 6.10 -0.17
N LEU A 171 -4.50 5.70 1.03
CA LEU A 171 -5.29 5.83 2.24
C LEU A 171 -5.79 7.26 2.46
N ARG A 172 -4.93 8.28 2.28
CA ARG A 172 -5.30 9.71 2.44
C ARG A 172 -6.34 10.15 1.43
N ILE A 173 -6.21 9.73 0.17
CA ILE A 173 -7.15 10.10 -0.88
C ILE A 173 -8.53 9.58 -0.57
N TYR A 174 -8.64 8.31 -0.15
CA TYR A 174 -9.92 7.70 0.21
C TYR A 174 -10.43 8.11 1.59
N GLY A 175 -9.76 9.04 2.29
CA GLY A 175 -10.17 9.58 3.58
C GLY A 175 -9.85 8.69 4.80
N TYR A 176 -9.08 7.64 4.60
CA TYR A 176 -8.64 6.78 5.71
C TYR A 176 -7.47 7.37 6.50
N LYS A 177 -7.45 7.13 7.80
CA LYS A 177 -6.32 7.55 8.65
C LYS A 177 -5.04 6.80 8.29
N THR A 178 -3.95 7.52 8.06
CA THR A 178 -2.63 6.96 7.71
C THR A 178 -1.78 6.60 8.92
N ASN A 179 -2.36 5.95 9.92
CA ASN A 179 -1.59 5.41 11.03
C ASN A 179 -0.85 4.13 10.60
N THR A 180 0.14 3.72 11.38
CA THR A 180 0.94 2.51 11.11
C THR A 180 0.06 1.27 10.99
N TYR A 181 -0.97 1.20 11.83
CA TYR A 181 -1.91 0.10 11.85
C TYR A 181 -2.65 -0.05 10.51
N ASN A 182 -3.32 1.02 10.03
CA ASN A 182 -4.04 1.04 8.77
C ASN A 182 -3.13 0.68 7.60
N THR A 183 -1.92 1.22 7.61
CA THR A 183 -0.91 0.90 6.61
C THR A 183 -0.58 -0.60 6.62
N LEU A 184 -0.35 -1.21 7.78
CA LEU A 184 0.00 -2.63 7.88
C LEU A 184 -1.15 -3.57 7.49
N VAL A 185 -2.39 -3.25 7.87
CA VAL A 185 -3.56 -4.04 7.45
C VAL A 185 -3.71 -4.01 5.93
N LEU A 186 -3.56 -2.84 5.33
CA LEU A 186 -3.64 -2.73 3.87
C LEU A 186 -2.47 -3.44 3.19
N VAL A 187 -1.24 -3.32 3.71
CA VAL A 187 -0.10 -4.09 3.22
C VAL A 187 -0.39 -5.58 3.24
N ARG A 188 -0.95 -6.10 4.33
CA ARG A 188 -1.32 -7.51 4.44
C ARG A 188 -2.35 -7.91 3.37
N LYS A 189 -3.47 -7.17 3.24
CA LYS A 189 -4.49 -7.43 2.21
C LYS A 189 -3.89 -7.41 0.79
N VAL A 190 -3.04 -6.43 0.52
CA VAL A 190 -2.33 -6.30 -0.77
C VAL A 190 -1.43 -7.50 -1.03
N VAL A 191 -0.66 -7.93 -0.03
CA VAL A 191 0.21 -9.11 -0.15
C VAL A 191 -0.64 -10.34 -0.44
N GLU A 192 -1.69 -10.59 0.33
CA GLU A 192 -2.61 -11.72 0.13
C GLU A 192 -3.20 -11.71 -1.29
N ASN A 193 -3.71 -10.57 -1.77
CA ASN A 193 -4.29 -10.42 -3.10
C ASN A 193 -3.24 -10.55 -4.22
N THR A 194 -2.04 -9.99 -4.02
CA THR A 194 -0.96 -10.03 -5.03
C THR A 194 -0.44 -11.45 -5.23
N PHE A 195 -0.32 -12.24 -4.16
CA PHE A 195 0.08 -13.65 -4.23
C PHE A 195 -1.04 -14.55 -4.75
N ALA A 196 -2.31 -14.28 -4.41
CA ALA A 196 -3.45 -15.07 -4.88
C ALA A 196 -3.70 -14.88 -6.39
N ALA A 197 -3.41 -13.70 -6.95
CA ALA A 197 -3.64 -13.39 -8.36
C ALA A 197 -2.65 -14.03 -9.33
N GLY A 198 -1.67 -14.83 -8.85
CA GLY A 198 -0.82 -15.75 -9.63
C GLY A 198 -0.17 -15.20 -10.91
N THR A 199 0.98 -15.69 -11.15
CA THR A 199 1.97 -15.64 -12.24
C THR A 199 1.51 -15.54 -13.72
N ILE A 200 0.22 -15.58 -14.03
CA ILE A 200 -0.28 -15.73 -15.42
C ILE A 200 -0.13 -14.44 -16.25
N GLU A 201 -0.19 -13.27 -15.60
CA GLU A 201 -0.08 -11.98 -16.31
C GLU A 201 1.39 -11.58 -16.64
N GLN A 202 2.37 -12.16 -15.94
CA GLN A 202 3.79 -11.81 -16.15
C GLN A 202 4.36 -12.31 -17.49
N SER A 203 3.91 -13.45 -17.99
CA SER A 203 4.45 -14.03 -19.22
C SER A 203 4.18 -13.17 -20.47
N ASN A 204 2.97 -12.66 -20.61
CA ASN A 204 2.58 -11.83 -21.75
C ASN A 204 3.22 -10.42 -21.75
N ILE A 205 3.65 -9.97 -20.56
CA ILE A 205 4.29 -8.67 -20.39
C ILE A 205 5.79 -8.74 -20.69
N LEU A 206 6.44 -9.84 -20.29
CA LEU A 206 7.86 -10.08 -20.56
C LEU A 206 8.16 -10.17 -22.06
N ASP A 207 7.27 -10.74 -22.87
CA ASP A 207 7.41 -10.78 -24.32
C ASP A 207 7.40 -9.38 -24.96
N THR A 208 6.63 -8.44 -24.36
CA THR A 208 6.59 -7.03 -24.81
C THR A 208 7.84 -6.25 -24.36
N LEU A 209 8.51 -6.69 -23.30
CA LEU A 209 9.71 -6.04 -22.72
C LEU A 209 11.00 -6.30 -23.52
N GLY A 210 11.04 -7.32 -24.37
CA GLY A 210 12.18 -7.60 -25.26
C GLY A 210 12.58 -6.41 -26.15
N VAL A 211 11.67 -5.45 -26.33
CA VAL A 211 11.87 -4.24 -27.14
C VAL A 211 12.64 -3.13 -26.38
N LEU A 212 12.67 -3.15 -25.03
CA LEU A 212 13.21 -2.02 -24.22
C LEU A 212 14.70 -2.17 -23.82
N GLY A 213 15.34 -3.30 -24.13
CA GLY A 213 16.75 -3.55 -23.78
C GLY A 213 16.95 -4.03 -22.33
N GLY A 214 17.94 -4.92 -22.15
CA GLY A 214 18.14 -5.71 -20.91
C GLY A 214 18.31 -4.94 -19.61
N SER A 215 18.81 -3.69 -19.64
CA SER A 215 19.08 -2.88 -18.43
C SER A 215 17.81 -2.37 -17.75
N PHE A 216 16.71 -2.20 -18.47
CA PHE A 216 15.44 -1.68 -17.95
C PHE A 216 14.44 -2.75 -17.52
N VAL A 217 14.71 -4.03 -17.78
CA VAL A 217 13.78 -5.14 -17.45
C VAL A 217 13.46 -5.17 -15.96
N GLY A 218 14.46 -5.01 -15.09
CA GLY A 218 14.26 -4.95 -13.64
C GLY A 218 13.38 -3.77 -13.21
N GLY A 219 13.64 -2.59 -13.78
CA GLY A 219 12.85 -1.39 -13.51
C GLY A 219 11.39 -1.55 -13.90
N VAL A 220 11.13 -2.06 -15.09
CA VAL A 220 9.76 -2.29 -15.58
C VAL A 220 9.04 -3.36 -14.74
N THR A 221 9.73 -4.44 -14.35
CA THR A 221 9.16 -5.45 -13.45
C THR A 221 8.73 -4.83 -12.11
N ASN A 222 9.57 -3.96 -11.53
CA ASN A 222 9.26 -3.23 -10.30
C ASN A 222 8.09 -2.26 -10.49
N GLY A 223 8.00 -1.60 -11.65
CA GLY A 223 6.86 -0.77 -12.03
C GLY A 223 5.55 -1.57 -12.09
N PHE A 224 5.56 -2.73 -12.72
CA PHE A 224 4.38 -3.61 -12.74
C PHE A 224 3.97 -4.09 -11.35
N LEU A 225 4.94 -4.43 -10.50
CA LEU A 225 4.66 -4.77 -9.11
C LEU A 225 3.95 -3.60 -8.41
N MET A 226 4.40 -2.37 -8.63
CA MET A 226 3.77 -1.18 -8.04
C MET A 226 2.35 -0.94 -8.55
N ILE A 227 2.08 -1.15 -9.85
CA ILE A 227 0.72 -1.12 -10.39
C ILE A 227 -0.18 -2.14 -9.70
N ARG A 228 0.30 -3.38 -9.53
CA ARG A 228 -0.48 -4.44 -8.84
C ARG A 228 -0.76 -4.07 -7.39
N VAL A 229 0.24 -3.57 -6.66
CA VAL A 229 0.07 -3.06 -5.29
C VAL A 229 -0.96 -1.95 -5.26
N GLY A 230 -0.85 -0.96 -6.14
CA GLY A 230 -1.78 0.17 -6.23
C GLY A 230 -3.21 -0.27 -6.53
N ASN A 231 -3.40 -1.16 -7.49
CA ASN A 231 -4.72 -1.68 -7.85
C ASN A 231 -5.34 -2.51 -6.72
N SER A 232 -4.56 -3.36 -6.05
CA SER A 232 -5.03 -4.11 -4.89
C SER A 232 -5.42 -3.18 -3.72
N CYS A 233 -4.69 -2.05 -3.55
CA CYS A 233 -5.09 -1.01 -2.62
C CYS A 233 -6.43 -0.38 -3.02
N MET A 234 -6.59 0.00 -4.29
CA MET A 234 -7.84 0.60 -4.78
C MET A 234 -9.02 -0.34 -4.60
N GLU A 235 -8.87 -1.63 -4.95
CA GLU A 235 -9.89 -2.67 -4.75
C GLU A 235 -10.30 -2.77 -3.28
N SER A 236 -9.33 -2.64 -2.37
CA SER A 236 -9.58 -2.71 -0.93
C SER A 236 -10.19 -1.42 -0.36
N LEU A 237 -9.89 -0.25 -0.91
CA LEU A 237 -10.29 1.06 -0.38
C LEU A 237 -11.53 1.63 -1.06
N SER A 238 -11.77 1.30 -2.34
CA SER A 238 -12.93 1.77 -3.07
C SER A 238 -14.19 1.02 -2.60
N ILE A 239 -15.25 1.77 -2.36
CA ILE A 239 -16.57 1.24 -1.99
C ILE A 239 -17.40 0.97 -3.25
N VAL A 240 -17.17 1.72 -4.31
CA VAL A 240 -17.81 1.53 -5.61
C VAL A 240 -16.96 0.58 -6.46
N GLY A 241 -17.63 -0.33 -7.17
CA GLY A 241 -17.01 -1.40 -7.93
C GLY A 241 -15.78 -0.99 -8.75
N PHE A 242 -14.71 -1.72 -8.57
CA PHE A 242 -13.44 -1.50 -9.24
C PHE A 242 -13.35 -2.42 -10.47
N GLU A 243 -13.06 -1.86 -11.65
CA GLU A 243 -12.83 -2.66 -12.85
C GLU A 243 -11.52 -3.46 -12.73
N LYS A 244 -11.62 -4.78 -12.69
CA LYS A 244 -10.47 -5.70 -12.64
C LYS A 244 -9.44 -5.53 -13.77
N ASN A 245 -9.84 -4.94 -14.89
CA ASN A 245 -8.98 -4.74 -16.07
C ASN A 245 -8.01 -3.56 -15.95
N SER A 246 -7.99 -2.85 -14.83
CA SER A 246 -7.15 -1.65 -14.66
C SER A 246 -5.65 -1.97 -14.66
N THR A 247 -5.20 -3.14 -14.20
CA THR A 247 -3.78 -3.53 -14.17
C THR A 247 -3.19 -3.60 -15.57
N ILE A 248 -3.89 -4.27 -16.50
CA ILE A 248 -3.45 -4.40 -17.90
C ILE A 248 -3.47 -3.02 -18.59
N SER A 249 -4.52 -2.23 -18.36
CA SER A 249 -4.65 -0.89 -18.92
C SER A 249 -3.52 0.04 -18.44
N LEU A 250 -3.27 0.10 -17.14
CA LEU A 250 -2.17 0.87 -16.55
C LEU A 250 -0.80 0.36 -16.99
N GLY A 251 -0.63 -0.95 -17.15
CA GLY A 251 0.60 -1.53 -17.66
C GLY A 251 0.90 -1.08 -19.11
N LYS A 252 -0.10 -1.08 -19.99
CA LYS A 252 0.03 -0.56 -21.37
C LYS A 252 0.34 0.94 -21.37
N GLU A 253 -0.29 1.71 -20.50
CA GLU A 253 -0.02 3.15 -20.35
C GLU A 253 1.41 3.40 -19.86
N LEU A 254 1.90 2.61 -18.88
CA LEU A 254 3.30 2.67 -18.43
C LEU A 254 4.27 2.48 -19.59
N ILE A 255 4.10 1.41 -20.37
CA ILE A 255 4.97 1.14 -21.51
C ILE A 255 4.95 2.31 -22.50
N LYS A 256 3.77 2.83 -22.83
CA LYS A 256 3.64 3.99 -23.73
C LYS A 256 4.32 5.24 -23.21
N LYS A 257 4.21 5.51 -21.90
CA LYS A 257 4.92 6.65 -21.27
C LYS A 257 6.42 6.45 -21.30
N LEU A 258 6.91 5.27 -20.93
CA LEU A 258 8.33 4.97 -20.97
C LEU A 258 8.90 5.11 -22.39
N GLN A 259 8.23 4.59 -23.42
CA GLN A 259 8.67 4.74 -24.81
C GLN A 259 8.76 6.22 -25.23
N LYS A 260 7.84 7.06 -24.77
CA LYS A 260 7.83 8.49 -25.08
C LYS A 260 8.91 9.26 -24.32
N ASP A 261 9.11 8.95 -23.05
CA ASP A 261 9.91 9.77 -22.13
C ASP A 261 11.34 9.24 -21.97
N THR A 262 11.62 7.97 -22.38
CA THR A 262 12.95 7.35 -22.27
C THR A 262 14.07 8.18 -22.92
N PRO A 263 13.92 8.77 -24.12
CA PRO A 263 14.97 9.59 -24.72
C PRO A 263 15.31 10.82 -23.89
N LEU A 264 14.28 11.48 -23.31
CA LEU A 264 14.43 12.64 -22.43
C LEU A 264 15.09 12.27 -21.09
N ILE A 265 14.72 11.13 -20.54
CA ILE A 265 15.25 10.59 -19.28
C ILE A 265 16.72 10.22 -19.44
N VAL A 266 17.06 9.49 -20.50
CA VAL A 266 18.45 9.09 -20.81
C VAL A 266 19.34 10.32 -21.03
N ASN A 267 18.87 11.36 -21.69
CA ASN A 267 19.63 12.59 -21.89
C ASN A 267 19.85 13.33 -20.56
N LYS A 268 18.81 13.51 -19.75
CA LYS A 268 18.94 14.16 -18.41
C LYS A 268 19.88 13.38 -17.49
N LEU A 269 19.90 12.05 -17.58
CA LEU A 269 20.78 11.21 -16.78
C LEU A 269 22.24 11.28 -17.21
N LYS A 270 22.52 11.41 -18.52
CA LYS A 270 23.88 11.67 -19.03
C LYS A 270 24.43 12.98 -18.51
N ASP A 271 23.59 13.98 -18.32
CA ASP A 271 23.99 15.27 -17.76
C ASP A 271 24.28 15.20 -16.25
N VAL A 272 23.59 14.33 -15.51
CA VAL A 272 23.77 14.16 -14.06
C VAL A 272 24.87 13.17 -13.72
N PHE A 273 25.05 12.15 -14.54
CA PHE A 273 26.08 11.10 -14.41
C PHE A 273 26.90 11.04 -15.69
N PRO A 274 27.91 11.91 -15.87
CA PRO A 274 28.79 11.82 -17.03
C PRO A 274 29.48 10.44 -17.00
N VAL A 275 29.20 9.63 -18.00
CA VAL A 275 29.86 8.33 -18.19
C VAL A 275 31.34 8.64 -18.43
N GLU A 276 32.20 8.38 -17.45
CA GLU A 276 33.64 8.36 -17.64
C GLU A 276 33.92 7.36 -18.78
N LYS A 277 34.43 7.91 -19.89
CA LYS A 277 34.93 7.06 -20.98
C LYS A 277 36.13 6.28 -20.42
N THR A 278 35.90 5.05 -19.99
CA THR A 278 37.00 4.09 -19.78
C THR A 278 37.68 3.90 -21.11
N ASN A 279 38.79 4.62 -21.29
CA ASN A 279 39.73 4.34 -22.36
C ASN A 279 40.33 2.94 -22.09
N ILE A 280 39.75 1.94 -22.74
CA ILE A 280 40.39 0.64 -22.88
C ILE A 280 41.39 0.82 -24.04
N ASN A 281 42.65 1.05 -23.69
CA ASN A 281 43.79 0.83 -24.60
C ASN A 281 44.22 -0.63 -24.57
#